data_3cf9a2fbd5381c15569f601e13b375b6
#
_entry.id   3cf9a2fbd5381c15569f601e13b375b6
#
_cell.length_a   1.000
_cell.length_b   1.000
_cell.length_c   1.000
_cell.angle_alpha   90.00
_cell.angle_beta   90.00
_cell.angle_gamma   90.00
#
_symmetry.space_group_name_H-M   'P 1'
#
loop_
_entity.id
_entity.type
_entity.pdbx_description
1 polymer ?
#
loop_
_entity_poly.entity_id
_entity_poly.type
_entity_poly.pdbx_seq_one_letter_code
_entity_poly.pdbx_strand_id
1 'polypeptide(L)'
;MPGFVVDFLMGGVSAAVSKTAAAPIERIKLLIQNQDEMLRAGRLDKKYNGIVDCFRRTAASEGVVSLWRGNTANVIRYFPTQALNFAFRDTYKSMFSYKKERDGYTKWMMGNLASGGAAGATSLLFVYSLDYARTRLANDAKSAKGGGDRQFNGLVDVYKKTLASDGIAGLYRGFGPSVAGIVVYRGLYFGMYDSIKPVVLVGSLEGNFLASFLLGWTVTTGAGIASYPLDTIRRRMMMTSGEAVKYSSSMDACRQIVAKEGVKSLFKGAGANILRGVAGAGVLSIYDQVQLILFGKKYKGGSG
;
A
#
# COMPACT_ATOMS: atom_id res chain seq x y z
N MET A 1 16.74 15.60 -21.75
CA MET A 1 16.14 16.06 -20.49
C MET A 1 14.65 16.45 -20.59
N PRO A 2 14.15 17.13 -21.64
CA PRO A 2 12.70 17.43 -21.73
C PRO A 2 11.79 16.20 -21.71
N GLY A 3 12.20 15.09 -22.33
CA GLY A 3 11.39 13.84 -22.36
C GLY A 3 11.20 13.20 -21.00
N PHE A 4 12.24 13.13 -20.17
CA PHE A 4 12.14 12.55 -18.82
C PHE A 4 11.17 13.32 -17.92
N VAL A 5 11.19 14.65 -17.96
CA VAL A 5 10.29 15.49 -17.16
C VAL A 5 8.85 15.28 -17.60
N VAL A 6 8.61 15.23 -18.92
CA VAL A 6 7.27 14.97 -19.46
C VAL A 6 6.78 13.59 -19.06
N ASP A 7 7.59 12.54 -19.20
CA ASP A 7 7.25 11.17 -18.81
C ASP A 7 6.97 11.06 -17.30
N PHE A 8 7.76 11.73 -16.46
CA PHE A 8 7.57 11.78 -15.01
C PHE A 8 6.26 12.48 -14.63
N LEU A 9 5.96 13.63 -15.23
CA LEU A 9 4.73 14.38 -14.98
C LEU A 9 3.51 13.61 -15.48
N MET A 10 3.55 13.05 -16.68
CA MET A 10 2.44 12.25 -17.24
C MET A 10 2.21 10.97 -16.46
N GLY A 11 3.28 10.29 -16.04
CA GLY A 11 3.20 9.16 -15.10
C GLY A 11 2.59 9.57 -13.74
N GLY A 12 2.95 10.74 -13.24
CA GLY A 12 2.40 11.32 -12.02
C GLY A 12 0.89 11.61 -12.14
N VAL A 13 0.46 12.20 -13.24
CA VAL A 13 -0.97 12.46 -13.52
C VAL A 13 -1.74 11.14 -13.65
N SER A 14 -1.21 10.17 -14.41
CA SER A 14 -1.81 8.82 -14.53
C SER A 14 -2.02 8.17 -13.17
N ALA A 15 -0.97 8.19 -12.34
CA ALA A 15 -1.04 7.63 -10.99
C ALA A 15 -2.03 8.39 -10.09
N ALA A 16 -2.10 9.71 -10.18
CA ALA A 16 -3.05 10.53 -9.44
C ALA A 16 -4.50 10.19 -9.80
N VAL A 17 -4.79 10.07 -11.10
CA VAL A 17 -6.12 9.68 -11.61
C VAL A 17 -6.47 8.26 -11.13
N SER A 18 -5.58 7.29 -11.32
CA SER A 18 -5.80 5.90 -10.89
C SER A 18 -6.02 5.79 -9.37
N LYS A 19 -5.19 6.48 -8.56
CA LYS A 19 -5.33 6.50 -7.10
C LYS A 19 -6.63 7.16 -6.66
N THR A 20 -7.03 8.24 -7.32
CA THR A 20 -8.28 8.95 -7.00
C THR A 20 -9.50 8.09 -7.34
N ALA A 21 -9.50 7.40 -8.47
CA ALA A 21 -10.57 6.47 -8.82
C ALA A 21 -10.65 5.27 -7.87
N ALA A 22 -9.51 4.74 -7.41
CA ALA A 22 -9.45 3.61 -6.47
C ALA A 22 -9.60 4.02 -5.00
N ALA A 23 -9.58 5.31 -4.68
CA ALA A 23 -9.58 5.83 -3.30
C ALA A 23 -10.76 5.32 -2.45
N PRO A 24 -12.01 5.22 -2.94
CA PRO A 24 -13.12 4.66 -2.18
C PRO A 24 -12.85 3.23 -1.70
N ILE A 25 -12.36 2.37 -2.59
CA ILE A 25 -12.04 0.97 -2.26
C ILE A 25 -10.90 0.92 -1.23
N GLU A 26 -9.92 1.79 -1.40
CA GLU A 26 -8.76 1.87 -0.50
C GLU A 26 -9.17 2.35 0.91
N ARG A 27 -10.07 3.32 1.01
CA ARG A 27 -10.62 3.74 2.30
C ARG A 27 -11.41 2.62 2.98
N ILE A 28 -12.29 1.94 2.25
CA ILE A 28 -13.05 0.80 2.77
C ILE A 28 -12.11 -0.31 3.27
N LYS A 29 -11.05 -0.64 2.52
CA LYS A 29 -10.00 -1.56 2.97
C LYS A 29 -9.44 -1.14 4.33
N LEU A 30 -9.05 0.12 4.48
CA LEU A 30 -8.43 0.62 5.70
C LEU A 30 -9.39 0.61 6.89
N LEU A 31 -10.65 0.99 6.69
CA LEU A 31 -11.68 0.93 7.73
C LEU A 31 -11.92 -0.50 8.22
N ILE A 32 -12.05 -1.47 7.31
CA ILE A 32 -12.24 -2.88 7.68
C ILE A 32 -10.99 -3.44 8.37
N GLN A 33 -9.81 -3.11 7.89
CA GLN A 33 -8.54 -3.60 8.44
C GLN A 33 -8.31 -3.11 9.87
N ASN A 34 -8.72 -1.88 10.18
CA ASN A 34 -8.48 -1.23 11.47
C ASN A 34 -9.73 -1.14 12.36
N GLN A 35 -10.86 -1.74 11.97
CA GLN A 35 -12.14 -1.60 12.67
C GLN A 35 -12.08 -1.97 14.17
N ASP A 36 -11.24 -2.95 14.52
CA ASP A 36 -11.13 -3.38 15.92
C ASP A 36 -10.41 -2.33 16.79
N GLU A 37 -9.40 -1.63 16.22
CA GLU A 37 -8.77 -0.50 16.89
C GLU A 37 -9.73 0.70 17.01
N MET A 38 -10.54 0.93 15.98
CA MET A 38 -11.56 1.98 16.00
C MET A 38 -12.65 1.69 17.05
N LEU A 39 -13.02 0.42 17.24
CA LEU A 39 -13.93 -0.01 18.31
C LEU A 39 -13.33 0.22 19.69
N ARG A 40 -12.04 -0.16 19.90
CA ARG A 40 -11.33 0.07 21.16
C ARG A 40 -11.19 1.55 21.50
N ALA A 41 -10.97 2.38 20.49
CA ALA A 41 -10.88 3.83 20.62
C ALA A 41 -12.27 4.51 20.74
N GLY A 42 -13.38 3.76 20.74
CA GLY A 42 -14.73 4.32 20.81
C GLY A 42 -15.20 5.09 19.58
N ARG A 43 -14.55 4.90 18.45
CA ARG A 43 -14.82 5.62 17.18
C ARG A 43 -15.76 4.87 16.26
N LEU A 44 -15.97 3.61 16.51
CA LEU A 44 -16.88 2.75 15.79
C LEU A 44 -17.76 2.04 16.82
N ASP A 45 -19.09 1.99 16.60
CA ASP A 45 -20.02 1.34 17.53
C ASP A 45 -20.11 -0.16 17.30
N LYS A 46 -20.07 -0.57 16.03
CA LYS A 46 -20.28 -1.95 15.62
C LYS A 46 -19.38 -2.29 14.44
N LYS A 47 -18.81 -3.52 14.46
CA LYS A 47 -18.01 -4.07 13.34
C LYS A 47 -18.77 -3.99 12.02
N TYR A 48 -18.01 -3.82 10.96
CA TYR A 48 -18.53 -3.91 9.59
C TYR A 48 -18.68 -5.39 9.19
N ASN A 49 -19.80 -5.73 8.58
CA ASN A 49 -20.12 -7.07 8.08
C ASN A 49 -19.58 -7.31 6.64
N GLY A 50 -18.52 -6.63 6.25
CA GLY A 50 -17.89 -6.76 4.94
C GLY A 50 -17.83 -5.45 4.18
N ILE A 51 -17.40 -5.55 2.91
CA ILE A 51 -17.11 -4.39 2.05
C ILE A 51 -18.36 -3.54 1.80
N VAL A 52 -19.47 -4.18 1.46
CA VAL A 52 -20.74 -3.50 1.11
C VAL A 52 -21.35 -2.79 2.31
N ASP A 53 -21.34 -3.44 3.48
CA ASP A 53 -21.82 -2.83 4.72
C ASP A 53 -20.97 -1.63 5.12
N CYS A 54 -19.65 -1.76 5.06
CA CYS A 54 -18.73 -0.67 5.33
C CYS A 54 -18.97 0.52 4.40
N PHE A 55 -19.13 0.26 3.10
CA PHE A 55 -19.41 1.29 2.11
C PHE A 55 -20.72 2.03 2.41
N ARG A 56 -21.82 1.27 2.59
CA ARG A 56 -23.14 1.85 2.88
C ARG A 56 -23.14 2.68 4.15
N ARG A 57 -22.59 2.16 5.24
CA ARG A 57 -22.54 2.85 6.53
C ARG A 57 -21.69 4.10 6.47
N THR A 58 -20.52 4.06 5.81
CA THR A 58 -19.66 5.21 5.65
C THR A 58 -20.32 6.29 4.78
N ALA A 59 -20.91 5.92 3.65
CA ALA A 59 -21.62 6.86 2.79
C ALA A 59 -22.85 7.49 3.46
N ALA A 60 -23.59 6.72 4.25
CA ALA A 60 -24.77 7.20 4.96
C ALA A 60 -24.41 8.14 6.14
N SER A 61 -23.36 7.80 6.91
CA SER A 61 -22.98 8.59 8.10
C SER A 61 -22.13 9.82 7.79
N GLU A 62 -21.26 9.73 6.77
CA GLU A 62 -20.28 10.77 6.48
C GLU A 62 -20.44 11.45 5.10
N GLY A 63 -21.33 10.92 4.25
CA GLY A 63 -21.52 11.34 2.88
C GLY A 63 -20.52 10.67 1.91
N VAL A 64 -20.89 10.63 0.62
CA VAL A 64 -20.11 9.93 -0.43
C VAL A 64 -18.71 10.53 -0.62
N VAL A 65 -18.57 11.86 -0.54
CA VAL A 65 -17.27 12.56 -0.69
C VAL A 65 -16.26 12.11 0.36
N SER A 66 -16.72 11.68 1.52
CA SER A 66 -15.84 11.15 2.57
C SER A 66 -15.02 9.95 2.14
N LEU A 67 -15.47 9.19 1.13
CA LEU A 67 -14.75 8.03 0.61
C LEU A 67 -13.37 8.37 0.01
N TRP A 68 -13.13 9.64 -0.32
CA TRP A 68 -11.82 10.14 -0.77
C TRP A 68 -10.95 10.71 0.36
N ARG A 69 -11.36 10.57 1.63
CA ARG A 69 -10.58 11.08 2.75
C ARG A 69 -9.21 10.39 2.84
N GLY A 70 -8.17 11.20 2.91
CA GLY A 70 -6.77 10.73 2.89
C GLY A 70 -6.19 10.56 1.48
N ASN A 71 -6.98 10.71 0.41
CA ASN A 71 -6.47 10.57 -0.96
C ASN A 71 -5.45 11.66 -1.33
N THR A 72 -5.62 12.89 -0.84
CA THR A 72 -4.66 13.98 -1.06
C THR A 72 -3.27 13.61 -0.59
N ALA A 73 -3.14 13.07 0.62
CA ALA A 73 -1.86 12.59 1.14
C ALA A 73 -1.28 11.44 0.29
N ASN A 74 -2.15 10.58 -0.26
CA ASN A 74 -1.76 9.49 -1.14
C ASN A 74 -1.18 9.96 -2.48
N VAL A 75 -1.81 10.99 -3.06
CA VAL A 75 -1.35 11.60 -4.32
C VAL A 75 -0.03 12.37 -4.09
N ILE A 76 0.03 13.20 -3.04
CA ILE A 76 1.25 13.95 -2.70
C ILE A 76 2.43 13.00 -2.46
N ARG A 77 2.22 11.90 -1.75
CA ARG A 77 3.26 10.90 -1.48
C ARG A 77 3.84 10.25 -2.74
N TYR A 78 3.08 10.18 -3.82
CA TYR A 78 3.51 9.51 -5.04
C TYR A 78 4.79 10.13 -5.63
N PHE A 79 4.82 11.46 -5.75
CA PHE A 79 5.95 12.16 -6.38
C PHE A 79 7.28 11.97 -5.62
N PRO A 80 7.37 12.22 -4.30
CA PRO A 80 8.58 11.93 -3.54
C PRO A 80 8.99 10.45 -3.60
N THR A 81 8.02 9.53 -3.54
CA THR A 81 8.29 8.09 -3.62
C THR A 81 8.95 7.73 -4.95
N GLN A 82 8.43 8.23 -6.07
CA GLN A 82 9.01 7.93 -7.38
C GLN A 82 10.39 8.57 -7.55
N ALA A 83 10.56 9.83 -7.15
CA ALA A 83 11.86 10.51 -7.21
C ALA A 83 12.94 9.75 -6.41
N LEU A 84 12.62 9.32 -5.19
CA LEU A 84 13.52 8.55 -4.34
C LEU A 84 13.79 7.15 -4.90
N ASN A 85 12.78 6.49 -5.46
CA ASN A 85 12.96 5.20 -6.11
C ASN A 85 13.93 5.31 -7.31
N PHE A 86 13.79 6.34 -8.13
CA PHE A 86 14.73 6.58 -9.22
C PHE A 86 16.15 6.88 -8.70
N ALA A 87 16.28 7.74 -7.69
CA ALA A 87 17.57 8.12 -7.13
C ALA A 87 18.33 6.93 -6.49
N PHE A 88 17.59 6.06 -5.78
CA PHE A 88 18.24 4.98 -5.03
C PHE A 88 18.29 3.63 -5.77
N ARG A 89 17.41 3.41 -6.75
CA ARG A 89 17.34 2.12 -7.45
C ARG A 89 18.65 1.74 -8.12
N ASP A 90 19.22 2.66 -8.89
CA ASP A 90 20.43 2.39 -9.66
C ASP A 90 21.65 2.29 -8.74
N THR A 91 21.72 3.11 -7.69
CA THR A 91 22.78 3.05 -6.69
C THR A 91 22.82 1.69 -6.00
N TYR A 92 21.70 1.23 -5.44
CA TYR A 92 21.66 -0.06 -4.77
C TYR A 92 21.79 -1.23 -5.75
N LYS A 93 21.27 -1.12 -6.97
CA LYS A 93 21.44 -2.15 -7.99
C LYS A 93 22.92 -2.31 -8.39
N SER A 94 23.70 -1.25 -8.46
CA SER A 94 25.14 -1.33 -8.74
C SER A 94 25.92 -1.99 -7.60
N MET A 95 25.53 -1.75 -6.33
CA MET A 95 26.14 -2.36 -5.15
C MET A 95 25.91 -3.88 -5.06
N PHE A 96 24.75 -4.36 -5.51
CA PHE A 96 24.33 -5.77 -5.44
C PHE A 96 24.18 -6.40 -6.83
N SER A 97 25.05 -6.06 -7.79
CA SER A 97 24.93 -6.51 -9.16
C SER A 97 25.47 -7.91 -9.38
N TYR A 98 24.65 -8.92 -9.03
CA TYR A 98 24.90 -10.32 -9.35
C TYR A 98 24.19 -10.71 -10.65
N LYS A 99 24.85 -11.52 -11.49
CA LYS A 99 24.29 -12.06 -12.73
C LYS A 99 23.87 -13.53 -12.51
N LYS A 100 22.66 -13.88 -12.94
CA LYS A 100 22.09 -15.23 -12.73
C LYS A 100 22.95 -16.31 -13.36
N GLU A 101 23.50 -16.04 -14.56
CA GLU A 101 24.33 -16.96 -15.33
C GLU A 101 25.71 -17.17 -14.73
N ARG A 102 26.29 -16.13 -14.09
CA ARG A 102 27.65 -16.18 -13.53
C ARG A 102 27.67 -16.59 -12.06
N ASP A 103 26.76 -16.02 -11.27
CA ASP A 103 26.82 -16.09 -9.81
C ASP A 103 25.80 -17.07 -9.22
N GLY A 104 24.95 -17.67 -10.08
CA GLY A 104 23.88 -18.58 -9.72
C GLY A 104 22.60 -17.90 -9.25
N TYR A 105 21.49 -18.65 -9.29
CA TYR A 105 20.15 -18.14 -8.98
C TYR A 105 20.03 -17.54 -7.57
N THR A 106 20.59 -18.24 -6.58
CA THR A 106 20.46 -17.83 -5.17
C THR A 106 21.13 -16.48 -4.89
N LYS A 107 22.36 -16.28 -5.38
CA LYS A 107 23.08 -15.01 -5.20
C LYS A 107 22.43 -13.88 -5.95
N TRP A 108 21.98 -14.13 -7.19
CA TRP A 108 21.24 -13.17 -7.98
C TRP A 108 19.93 -12.76 -7.30
N MET A 109 19.15 -13.71 -6.80
CA MET A 109 17.90 -13.44 -6.09
C MET A 109 18.15 -12.67 -4.79
N MET A 110 19.11 -13.06 -3.97
CA MET A 110 19.48 -12.33 -2.75
C MET A 110 19.96 -10.91 -3.04
N GLY A 111 20.73 -10.71 -4.10
CA GLY A 111 21.14 -9.37 -4.56
C GLY A 111 19.96 -8.50 -4.98
N ASN A 112 19.00 -9.04 -5.72
CA ASN A 112 17.78 -8.32 -6.08
C ASN A 112 16.91 -7.98 -4.86
N LEU A 113 16.79 -8.91 -3.90
CA LEU A 113 16.08 -8.67 -2.65
C LEU A 113 16.77 -7.60 -1.80
N ALA A 114 18.10 -7.69 -1.66
CA ALA A 114 18.88 -6.73 -0.90
C ALA A 114 18.81 -5.33 -1.53
N SER A 115 19.05 -5.21 -2.84
CA SER A 115 18.98 -3.92 -3.54
C SER A 115 17.58 -3.31 -3.53
N GLY A 116 16.56 -4.12 -3.83
CA GLY A 116 15.18 -3.67 -3.83
C GLY A 116 14.64 -3.38 -2.43
N GLY A 117 15.05 -4.18 -1.42
CA GLY A 117 14.74 -3.96 -0.01
C GLY A 117 15.39 -2.69 0.52
N ALA A 118 16.68 -2.49 0.25
CA ALA A 118 17.41 -1.29 0.66
C ALA A 118 16.85 -0.02 0.00
N ALA A 119 16.61 -0.03 -1.31
CA ALA A 119 15.99 1.10 -2.02
C ALA A 119 14.58 1.40 -1.46
N GLY A 120 13.77 0.36 -1.25
CA GLY A 120 12.44 0.52 -0.67
C GLY A 120 12.46 1.03 0.76
N ALA A 121 13.35 0.51 1.62
CA ALA A 121 13.48 0.95 3.01
C ALA A 121 13.97 2.41 3.10
N THR A 122 14.96 2.77 2.27
CA THR A 122 15.48 4.14 2.22
C THR A 122 14.42 5.11 1.72
N SER A 123 13.73 4.79 0.63
CA SER A 123 12.60 5.61 0.14
C SER A 123 11.51 5.73 1.20
N LEU A 124 11.18 4.63 1.88
CA LEU A 124 10.16 4.61 2.93
C LEU A 124 10.56 5.48 4.13
N LEU A 125 11.84 5.55 4.50
CA LEU A 125 12.31 6.39 5.58
C LEU A 125 11.91 7.86 5.38
N PHE A 126 11.97 8.37 4.16
CA PHE A 126 11.59 9.74 3.85
C PHE A 126 10.08 9.96 3.70
N VAL A 127 9.36 8.99 3.15
CA VAL A 127 7.92 9.15 2.85
C VAL A 127 7.01 8.52 3.89
N TYR A 128 7.55 7.87 4.92
CA TYR A 128 6.76 7.12 5.89
C TYR A 128 5.77 7.99 6.67
N SER A 129 6.18 9.18 7.03
CA SER A 129 5.30 10.12 7.74
C SER A 129 4.05 10.49 6.92
N LEU A 130 4.17 10.59 5.60
CA LEU A 130 3.02 10.79 4.70
C LEU A 130 2.12 9.55 4.63
N ASP A 131 2.69 8.34 4.64
CA ASP A 131 1.91 7.11 4.68
C ASP A 131 1.17 6.95 6.02
N TYR A 132 1.83 7.32 7.12
CA TYR A 132 1.22 7.41 8.43
C TYR A 132 0.03 8.38 8.44
N ALA A 133 0.25 9.63 8.01
CA ALA A 133 -0.79 10.65 8.00
C ALA A 133 -1.98 10.28 7.12
N ARG A 134 -1.72 9.69 5.93
CA ARG A 134 -2.75 9.13 5.07
C ARG A 134 -3.57 8.05 5.76
N THR A 135 -2.92 7.11 6.44
CA THR A 135 -3.58 6.01 7.13
C THR A 135 -4.46 6.55 8.26
N ARG A 136 -3.98 7.51 9.03
CA ARG A 136 -4.75 8.17 10.09
C ARG A 136 -5.98 8.90 9.54
N LEU A 137 -5.82 9.68 8.47
CA LEU A 137 -6.93 10.39 7.83
C LEU A 137 -7.98 9.44 7.23
N ALA A 138 -7.54 8.38 6.55
CA ALA A 138 -8.46 7.42 5.94
C ALA A 138 -9.29 6.64 6.98
N ASN A 139 -8.75 6.43 8.18
CA ASN A 139 -9.42 5.77 9.30
C ASN A 139 -10.14 6.73 10.25
N ASP A 140 -10.05 8.05 10.01
CA ASP A 140 -10.70 9.05 10.82
C ASP A 140 -12.19 9.15 10.46
N ALA A 141 -12.97 8.19 10.97
CA ALA A 141 -14.42 8.19 10.88
C ALA A 141 -15.03 9.24 11.84
N LYS A 142 -16.19 9.74 11.50
CA LYS A 142 -16.98 10.56 12.43
C LYS A 142 -17.34 9.73 13.65
N SER A 143 -17.07 10.26 14.85
CA SER A 143 -17.38 9.56 16.08
C SER A 143 -18.88 9.36 16.25
N ALA A 144 -19.31 8.13 16.46
CA ALA A 144 -20.70 7.83 16.73
C ALA A 144 -21.15 8.30 18.13
N LYS A 145 -20.21 8.35 19.09
CA LYS A 145 -20.48 8.75 20.50
C LYS A 145 -20.21 10.22 20.79
N GLY A 146 -19.51 10.95 19.90
CA GLY A 146 -19.04 12.33 20.16
C GLY A 146 -19.68 13.40 19.28
N GLY A 147 -20.95 13.29 18.92
CA GLY A 147 -21.64 14.36 18.16
C GLY A 147 -21.19 14.52 16.70
N GLY A 148 -20.45 13.55 16.16
CA GLY A 148 -20.02 13.56 14.77
C GLY A 148 -18.67 14.27 14.51
N ASP A 149 -17.92 14.60 15.56
CA ASP A 149 -16.62 15.25 15.42
C ASP A 149 -15.53 14.30 14.91
N ARG A 150 -14.69 14.84 14.02
CA ARG A 150 -13.51 14.13 13.50
C ARG A 150 -12.29 14.38 14.38
N GLN A 151 -11.37 13.41 14.41
CA GLN A 151 -10.12 13.57 15.14
C GLN A 151 -9.19 14.59 14.47
N PHE A 152 -9.19 14.63 13.14
CA PHE A 152 -8.25 15.45 12.37
C PHE A 152 -8.96 16.33 11.33
N ASN A 153 -8.53 17.59 11.28
CA ASN A 153 -9.04 18.56 10.31
C ASN A 153 -8.23 18.60 9.00
N GLY A 154 -7.35 17.62 8.79
CA GLY A 154 -6.53 17.52 7.58
C GLY A 154 -5.11 17.04 7.87
N LEU A 155 -4.28 17.05 6.83
CA LEU A 155 -2.91 16.52 6.88
C LEU A 155 -2.04 17.23 7.93
N VAL A 156 -2.08 18.56 7.96
CA VAL A 156 -1.26 19.36 8.90
C VAL A 156 -1.67 19.10 10.35
N ASP A 157 -2.97 18.94 10.60
CA ASP A 157 -3.48 18.66 11.95
C ASP A 157 -3.04 17.28 12.47
N VAL A 158 -2.94 16.26 11.58
CA VAL A 158 -2.36 14.96 11.93
C VAL A 158 -0.94 15.11 12.43
N TYR A 159 -0.09 15.85 11.70
CA TYR A 159 1.29 16.08 12.13
C TYR A 159 1.38 16.82 13.47
N LYS A 160 0.66 17.94 13.62
CA LYS A 160 0.66 18.73 14.86
C LYS A 160 0.26 17.88 16.05
N LYS A 161 -0.85 17.17 15.97
CA LYS A 161 -1.37 16.33 17.06
C LYS A 161 -0.45 15.15 17.38
N THR A 162 0.10 14.49 16.35
CA THR A 162 1.02 13.37 16.58
C THR A 162 2.34 13.82 17.18
N LEU A 163 2.92 14.93 16.72
CA LEU A 163 4.15 15.47 17.28
C LEU A 163 3.95 15.95 18.72
N ALA A 164 2.80 16.49 19.05
CA ALA A 164 2.48 16.92 20.42
C ALA A 164 2.28 15.74 21.39
N SER A 165 1.72 14.60 20.90
CA SER A 165 1.43 13.43 21.76
C SER A 165 2.60 12.44 21.86
N ASP A 166 3.20 12.07 20.74
CA ASP A 166 4.17 10.97 20.63
C ASP A 166 5.53 11.39 20.03
N GLY A 167 5.69 12.67 19.68
CA GLY A 167 6.89 13.18 19.03
C GLY A 167 7.10 12.57 17.64
N ILE A 168 8.35 12.63 17.17
CA ILE A 168 8.75 12.07 15.86
C ILE A 168 8.55 10.55 15.82
N ALA A 169 8.79 9.85 16.93
CA ALA A 169 8.61 8.39 17.03
C ALA A 169 7.17 7.97 16.71
N GLY A 170 6.19 8.80 17.03
CA GLY A 170 4.77 8.57 16.68
C GLY A 170 4.52 8.49 15.19
N LEU A 171 5.21 9.32 14.39
CA LEU A 171 5.11 9.33 12.94
C LEU A 171 5.71 8.09 12.29
N TYR A 172 6.64 7.41 12.95
CA TYR A 172 7.33 6.20 12.45
C TYR A 172 6.84 4.90 13.07
N ARG A 173 5.69 4.92 13.78
CA ARG A 173 5.09 3.69 14.30
C ARG A 173 4.73 2.73 13.18
N GLY A 174 5.18 1.48 13.30
CA GLY A 174 4.99 0.44 12.29
C GLY A 174 6.01 0.48 11.15
N PHE A 175 7.09 1.25 11.25
CA PHE A 175 8.15 1.28 10.24
C PHE A 175 8.82 -0.10 10.07
N GLY A 176 9.16 -0.78 11.16
CA GLY A 176 9.79 -2.11 11.13
C GLY A 176 8.99 -3.14 10.33
N PRO A 177 7.71 -3.40 10.66
CA PRO A 177 6.84 -4.29 9.87
C PRO A 177 6.68 -3.84 8.42
N SER A 178 6.78 -2.54 8.15
CA SER A 178 6.71 -2.02 6.78
C SER A 178 7.90 -2.45 5.94
N VAL A 179 9.11 -2.32 6.48
CA VAL A 179 10.35 -2.76 5.83
C VAL A 179 10.32 -4.28 5.64
N ALA A 180 10.00 -5.03 6.70
CA ALA A 180 9.85 -6.49 6.61
C ALA A 180 8.83 -6.90 5.55
N GLY A 181 7.68 -6.20 5.48
CA GLY A 181 6.65 -6.43 4.48
C GLY A 181 7.13 -6.23 3.04
N ILE A 182 7.96 -5.21 2.78
CA ILE A 182 8.57 -4.99 1.45
C ILE A 182 9.47 -6.15 1.08
N VAL A 183 10.34 -6.59 1.98
CA VAL A 183 11.29 -7.68 1.72
C VAL A 183 10.54 -9.00 1.47
N VAL A 184 9.58 -9.33 2.33
CA VAL A 184 8.77 -10.54 2.20
C VAL A 184 7.96 -10.54 0.91
N TYR A 185 7.28 -9.43 0.60
CA TYR A 185 6.49 -9.31 -0.63
C TYR A 185 7.36 -9.49 -1.89
N ARG A 186 8.51 -8.82 -1.95
CA ARG A 186 9.43 -8.92 -3.10
C ARG A 186 10.02 -10.33 -3.21
N GLY A 187 10.42 -10.94 -2.08
CA GLY A 187 10.95 -12.30 -2.06
C GLY A 187 9.94 -13.32 -2.59
N LEU A 188 8.72 -13.24 -2.11
CA LEU A 188 7.63 -14.10 -2.57
C LEU A 188 7.29 -13.84 -4.05
N TYR A 189 7.21 -12.58 -4.46
CA TYR A 189 6.92 -12.22 -5.84
C TYR A 189 7.96 -12.80 -6.80
N PHE A 190 9.24 -12.53 -6.57
CA PHE A 190 10.31 -13.04 -7.44
C PHE A 190 10.43 -14.58 -7.36
N GLY A 191 10.38 -15.15 -6.16
CA GLY A 191 10.47 -16.59 -5.98
C GLY A 191 9.33 -17.35 -6.67
N MET A 192 8.10 -16.88 -6.50
CA MET A 192 6.93 -17.48 -7.15
C MET A 192 6.94 -17.26 -8.67
N TYR A 193 7.24 -16.04 -9.12
CA TYR A 193 7.25 -15.73 -10.54
C TYR A 193 8.29 -16.54 -11.31
N ASP A 194 9.52 -16.59 -10.82
CA ASP A 194 10.61 -17.34 -11.46
C ASP A 194 10.42 -18.86 -11.40
N SER A 195 9.72 -19.37 -10.38
CA SER A 195 9.42 -20.80 -10.25
C SER A 195 8.26 -21.23 -11.14
N ILE A 196 7.21 -20.39 -11.25
CA ILE A 196 5.97 -20.75 -11.94
C ILE A 196 6.07 -20.43 -13.45
N LYS A 197 6.75 -19.34 -13.82
CA LYS A 197 6.90 -18.93 -15.22
C LYS A 197 7.39 -20.04 -16.16
N PRO A 198 8.49 -20.76 -15.88
CA PRO A 198 9.01 -21.83 -16.75
C PRO A 198 8.11 -23.06 -16.80
N VAL A 199 7.16 -23.20 -15.89
CA VAL A 199 6.20 -24.33 -15.85
C VAL A 199 4.92 -24.00 -16.59
N VAL A 200 4.43 -22.77 -16.47
CA VAL A 200 3.12 -22.35 -17.01
C VAL A 200 3.25 -21.73 -18.41
N LEU A 201 4.28 -20.90 -18.62
CA LEU A 201 4.47 -20.23 -19.91
C LEU A 201 5.34 -21.07 -20.85
N VAL A 202 4.80 -22.22 -21.28
CA VAL A 202 5.46 -23.18 -22.20
C VAL A 202 4.56 -23.46 -23.40
N GLY A 203 5.17 -23.85 -24.52
CA GLY A 203 4.44 -24.23 -25.75
C GLY A 203 3.57 -23.09 -26.29
N SER A 204 2.28 -23.34 -26.49
CA SER A 204 1.31 -22.36 -27.02
C SER A 204 1.03 -21.16 -26.08
N LEU A 205 1.42 -21.26 -24.81
CA LEU A 205 1.27 -20.17 -23.82
C LEU A 205 2.51 -19.27 -23.76
N GLU A 206 3.62 -19.68 -24.36
CA GLU A 206 4.80 -18.83 -24.46
C GLU A 206 4.54 -17.61 -25.32
N GLY A 207 4.82 -16.41 -24.79
CA GLY A 207 4.52 -15.14 -25.46
C GLY A 207 3.03 -14.73 -25.47
N ASN A 208 2.12 -15.54 -24.94
CA ASN A 208 0.71 -15.19 -24.83
C ASN A 208 0.52 -14.11 -23.76
N PHE A 209 -0.05 -12.97 -24.17
CA PHE A 209 -0.29 -11.83 -23.28
C PHE A 209 -1.22 -12.18 -22.11
N LEU A 210 -2.33 -12.88 -22.38
CA LEU A 210 -3.32 -13.22 -21.37
C LEU A 210 -2.73 -14.18 -20.32
N ALA A 211 -1.98 -15.19 -20.75
CA ALA A 211 -1.31 -16.14 -19.87
C ALA A 211 -0.26 -15.42 -18.97
N SER A 212 0.54 -14.53 -19.53
CA SER A 212 1.52 -13.73 -18.82
C SER A 212 0.85 -12.78 -17.81
N PHE A 213 -0.27 -12.15 -18.21
CA PHE A 213 -1.05 -11.28 -17.34
C PHE A 213 -1.65 -12.04 -16.15
N LEU A 214 -2.29 -13.20 -16.41
CA LEU A 214 -2.89 -14.04 -15.37
C LEU A 214 -1.83 -14.56 -14.40
N LEU A 215 -0.68 -14.98 -14.91
CA LEU A 215 0.44 -15.39 -14.07
C LEU A 215 0.91 -14.23 -13.17
N GLY A 216 1.16 -13.07 -13.74
CA GLY A 216 1.58 -11.88 -12.97
C GLY A 216 0.57 -11.48 -11.92
N TRP A 217 -0.73 -11.49 -12.28
CA TRP A 217 -1.82 -11.19 -11.34
C TRP A 217 -1.91 -12.22 -10.19
N THR A 218 -1.80 -13.51 -10.51
CA THR A 218 -1.84 -14.60 -9.50
C THR A 218 -0.66 -14.50 -8.54
N VAL A 219 0.55 -14.31 -9.06
CA VAL A 219 1.77 -14.15 -8.25
C VAL A 219 1.69 -12.91 -7.37
N THR A 220 1.27 -11.77 -7.92
CA THR A 220 1.10 -10.52 -7.18
C THR A 220 0.08 -10.67 -6.06
N THR A 221 -1.06 -11.31 -6.36
CA THR A 221 -2.13 -11.54 -5.37
C THR A 221 -1.66 -12.51 -4.28
N GLY A 222 -1.01 -13.62 -4.64
CA GLY A 222 -0.47 -14.59 -3.70
C GLY A 222 0.59 -13.98 -2.78
N ALA A 223 1.58 -13.28 -3.32
CA ALA A 223 2.58 -12.55 -2.54
C ALA A 223 1.95 -11.48 -1.64
N GLY A 224 0.92 -10.77 -2.15
CA GLY A 224 0.17 -9.78 -1.39
C GLY A 224 -0.61 -10.38 -0.22
N ILE A 225 -1.25 -11.53 -0.40
CA ILE A 225 -1.98 -12.24 0.67
C ILE A 225 -0.99 -12.78 1.71
N ALA A 226 0.11 -13.38 1.30
CA ALA A 226 1.11 -13.94 2.22
C ALA A 226 1.82 -12.86 3.06
N SER A 227 2.06 -11.67 2.49
CA SER A 227 2.63 -10.52 3.22
C SER A 227 1.59 -9.68 3.96
N TYR A 228 0.28 -9.94 3.77
CA TYR A 228 -0.81 -9.15 4.32
C TYR A 228 -0.82 -9.02 5.85
N PRO A 229 -0.47 -10.05 6.64
CA PRO A 229 -0.34 -9.93 8.09
C PRO A 229 0.59 -8.80 8.53
N LEU A 230 1.72 -8.61 7.84
CA LEU A 230 2.66 -7.52 8.13
C LEU A 230 2.06 -6.14 7.83
N ASP A 231 1.28 -6.02 6.74
CA ASP A 231 0.53 -4.79 6.43
C ASP A 231 -0.52 -4.48 7.51
N THR A 232 -1.21 -5.50 8.03
CA THR A 232 -2.18 -5.34 9.11
C THR A 232 -1.51 -4.89 10.42
N ILE A 233 -0.43 -5.54 10.83
CA ILE A 233 0.32 -5.18 12.04
C ILE A 233 0.81 -3.73 11.94
N ARG A 234 1.44 -3.35 10.82
CA ARG A 234 1.92 -2.00 10.57
C ARG A 234 0.81 -0.95 10.72
N ARG A 235 -0.35 -1.18 10.09
CA ARG A 235 -1.47 -0.22 10.12
C ARG A 235 -2.11 -0.12 11.48
N ARG A 236 -2.24 -1.24 12.19
CA ARG A 236 -2.71 -1.26 13.59
C ARG A 236 -1.77 -0.47 14.50
N MET A 237 -0.45 -0.62 14.34
CA MET A 237 0.53 0.18 15.07
C MET A 237 0.40 1.68 14.79
N MET A 238 0.17 2.07 13.53
CA MET A 238 -0.08 3.47 13.17
C MET A 238 -1.33 4.04 13.86
N MET A 239 -2.37 3.24 14.04
CA MET A 239 -3.62 3.67 14.68
C MET A 239 -3.48 3.92 16.18
N THR A 240 -2.53 3.28 16.85
CA THR A 240 -2.31 3.47 18.29
C THR A 240 -1.42 4.67 18.65
N SER A 241 -0.91 5.40 17.67
CA SER A 241 -0.21 6.67 17.93
C SER A 241 -1.17 7.71 18.50
N GLY A 242 -0.78 8.36 19.60
CA GLY A 242 -1.65 9.30 20.32
C GLY A 242 -2.73 8.66 21.19
N GLU A 243 -2.85 7.33 21.21
CA GLU A 243 -3.79 6.62 22.09
C GLU A 243 -3.14 6.26 23.43
N ALA A 244 -3.98 6.06 24.46
CA ALA A 244 -3.51 5.72 25.81
C ALA A 244 -2.85 4.32 25.85
N VAL A 245 -3.38 3.37 25.09
CA VAL A 245 -2.85 2.00 24.98
C VAL A 245 -2.13 1.83 23.67
N LYS A 246 -0.85 1.49 23.72
CA LYS A 246 0.02 1.35 22.56
C LYS A 246 0.64 -0.04 22.52
N TYR A 247 0.91 -0.54 21.34
CA TYR A 247 1.73 -1.74 21.17
C TYR A 247 3.20 -1.40 21.44
N SER A 248 3.88 -2.21 22.25
CA SER A 248 5.29 -1.99 22.60
C SER A 248 6.23 -2.34 21.44
N SER A 249 5.87 -3.34 20.65
CA SER A 249 6.63 -3.80 19.48
C SER A 249 5.72 -4.44 18.43
N SER A 250 6.29 -4.72 17.24
CA SER A 250 5.57 -5.43 16.17
C SER A 250 5.16 -6.85 16.56
N MET A 251 6.02 -7.54 17.34
CA MET A 251 5.72 -8.88 17.85
C MET A 251 4.63 -8.83 18.92
N ASP A 252 4.66 -7.83 19.79
CA ASP A 252 3.63 -7.58 20.78
C ASP A 252 2.29 -7.28 20.10
N ALA A 253 2.28 -6.43 19.06
CA ALA A 253 1.10 -6.17 18.26
C ALA A 253 0.52 -7.47 17.66
N CYS A 254 1.38 -8.30 17.04
CA CYS A 254 0.97 -9.58 16.47
C CYS A 254 0.33 -10.49 17.53
N ARG A 255 1.00 -10.67 18.69
CA ARG A 255 0.50 -11.51 19.78
C ARG A 255 -0.84 -11.03 20.33
N GLN A 256 -0.95 -9.73 20.59
CA GLN A 256 -2.20 -9.15 21.11
C GLN A 256 -3.36 -9.25 20.12
N ILE A 257 -3.11 -9.01 18.82
CA ILE A 257 -4.13 -9.13 17.77
C ILE A 257 -4.61 -10.58 17.69
N VAL A 258 -3.69 -11.54 17.62
CA VAL A 258 -4.03 -12.97 17.51
C VAL A 258 -4.75 -13.45 18.77
N ALA A 259 -4.29 -13.07 19.97
CA ALA A 259 -4.90 -13.48 21.23
C ALA A 259 -6.32 -12.92 21.43
N LYS A 260 -6.57 -11.65 21.03
CA LYS A 260 -7.86 -10.97 21.26
C LYS A 260 -8.88 -11.17 20.12
N GLU A 261 -8.43 -11.34 18.91
CA GLU A 261 -9.26 -11.30 17.70
C GLU A 261 -9.14 -12.54 16.82
N GLY A 262 -8.15 -13.40 17.10
CA GLY A 262 -7.82 -14.60 16.30
C GLY A 262 -6.99 -14.30 15.06
N VAL A 263 -6.39 -15.34 14.48
CA VAL A 263 -5.49 -15.25 13.31
C VAL A 263 -6.19 -14.64 12.09
N LYS A 264 -7.48 -14.91 11.88
CA LYS A 264 -8.26 -14.37 10.75
C LYS A 264 -8.29 -12.85 10.73
N SER A 265 -8.11 -12.19 11.87
CA SER A 265 -8.10 -10.72 11.95
C SER A 265 -6.91 -10.10 11.21
N LEU A 266 -5.80 -10.81 11.10
CA LEU A 266 -4.62 -10.36 10.33
C LEU A 266 -4.90 -10.24 8.83
N PHE A 267 -5.97 -10.88 8.34
CA PHE A 267 -6.39 -10.85 6.93
C PHE A 267 -7.63 -9.98 6.68
N LYS A 268 -8.12 -9.25 7.68
CA LYS A 268 -9.25 -8.32 7.50
C LYS A 268 -8.92 -7.27 6.44
N GLY A 269 -9.80 -7.13 5.45
CA GLY A 269 -9.61 -6.21 4.33
C GLY A 269 -8.82 -6.79 3.15
N ALA A 270 -8.36 -8.04 3.20
CA ALA A 270 -7.63 -8.68 2.08
C ALA A 270 -8.48 -8.73 0.80
N GLY A 271 -9.78 -9.04 0.90
CA GLY A 271 -10.70 -9.01 -0.24
C GLY A 271 -10.80 -7.62 -0.88
N ALA A 272 -10.90 -6.56 -0.08
CA ALA A 272 -10.89 -5.19 -0.58
C ALA A 272 -9.53 -4.81 -1.22
N ASN A 273 -8.43 -5.39 -0.73
CA ASN A 273 -7.11 -5.19 -1.34
C ASN A 273 -7.00 -5.82 -2.73
N ILE A 274 -7.55 -7.02 -2.92
CA ILE A 274 -7.62 -7.68 -4.24
C ILE A 274 -8.48 -6.85 -5.18
N LEU A 275 -9.67 -6.42 -4.74
CA LEU A 275 -10.57 -5.59 -5.53
C LEU A 275 -9.90 -4.26 -5.94
N ARG A 276 -9.15 -3.63 -5.03
CA ARG A 276 -8.37 -2.43 -5.32
C ARG A 276 -7.33 -2.68 -6.42
N GLY A 277 -6.66 -3.82 -6.41
CA GLY A 277 -5.68 -4.20 -7.45
C GLY A 277 -6.32 -4.31 -8.83
N VAL A 278 -7.47 -4.95 -8.92
CA VAL A 278 -8.24 -5.08 -10.17
C VAL A 278 -8.73 -3.72 -10.67
N ALA A 279 -9.31 -2.91 -9.77
CA ALA A 279 -9.78 -1.57 -10.13
C ALA A 279 -8.65 -0.66 -10.59
N GLY A 280 -7.50 -0.69 -9.91
CA GLY A 280 -6.32 0.09 -10.29
C GLY A 280 -5.77 -0.28 -11.66
N ALA A 281 -5.69 -1.57 -11.97
CA ALA A 281 -5.27 -2.06 -13.28
C ALA A 281 -6.25 -1.64 -14.38
N GLY A 282 -7.56 -1.72 -14.12
CA GLY A 282 -8.60 -1.27 -15.05
C GLY A 282 -8.49 0.22 -15.38
N VAL A 283 -8.32 1.06 -14.36
CA VAL A 283 -8.17 2.53 -14.55
C VAL A 283 -6.91 2.86 -15.34
N LEU A 284 -5.78 2.19 -15.06
CA LEU A 284 -4.54 2.41 -15.81
C LEU A 284 -4.71 2.00 -17.28
N SER A 285 -5.37 0.88 -17.55
CA SER A 285 -5.63 0.43 -18.92
C SER A 285 -6.51 1.42 -19.69
N ILE A 286 -7.56 1.95 -19.06
CA ILE A 286 -8.41 2.98 -19.66
C ILE A 286 -7.60 4.25 -19.92
N TYR A 287 -6.80 4.68 -18.96
CA TYR A 287 -5.94 5.86 -19.09
C TYR A 287 -4.95 5.72 -20.27
N ASP A 288 -4.32 4.55 -20.40
CA ASP A 288 -3.39 4.27 -21.51
C ASP A 288 -4.10 4.33 -22.88
N GLN A 289 -5.34 3.85 -22.96
CA GLN A 289 -6.14 3.95 -24.19
C GLN A 289 -6.51 5.40 -24.50
N VAL A 290 -6.91 6.17 -23.50
CA VAL A 290 -7.23 7.60 -23.67
C VAL A 290 -5.98 8.38 -24.12
N GLN A 291 -4.81 8.10 -23.57
CA GLN A 291 -3.54 8.70 -24.01
C GLN A 291 -3.23 8.36 -25.48
N LEU A 292 -3.41 7.11 -25.85
CA LEU A 292 -3.17 6.67 -27.23
C LEU A 292 -4.09 7.39 -28.23
N ILE A 293 -5.36 7.56 -27.86
CA ILE A 293 -6.36 8.26 -28.70
C ILE A 293 -6.04 9.76 -28.80
N LEU A 294 -5.70 10.41 -27.67
CA LEU A 294 -5.51 11.87 -27.64
C LEU A 294 -4.14 12.32 -28.15
N PHE A 295 -3.08 11.55 -27.89
CA PHE A 295 -1.70 11.97 -28.15
C PHE A 295 -0.95 11.06 -29.14
N GLY A 296 -1.57 9.98 -29.61
CA GLY A 296 -0.95 9.02 -30.55
C GLY A 296 0.25 8.25 -29.94
N LYS A 297 0.53 8.40 -28.64
CA LYS A 297 1.66 7.78 -27.94
C LYS A 297 1.21 7.28 -26.56
N LYS A 298 1.75 6.09 -26.17
CA LYS A 298 1.71 5.65 -24.78
C LYS A 298 2.93 6.22 -24.04
N TYR A 299 2.71 7.06 -23.07
CA TYR A 299 3.78 7.47 -22.15
C TYR A 299 4.01 6.33 -21.17
N LYS A 300 5.23 5.80 -21.08
CA LYS A 300 5.60 4.78 -20.10
C LYS A 300 5.51 5.39 -18.70
N GLY A 301 4.33 5.31 -18.11
CA GLY A 301 4.19 5.48 -16.66
C GLY A 301 5.05 4.42 -16.00
N GLY A 302 5.92 4.83 -15.06
CA GLY A 302 6.83 3.92 -14.38
C GLY A 302 6.09 2.80 -13.64
N SER A 303 5.82 1.70 -14.34
CA SER A 303 5.50 0.41 -13.77
C SER A 303 6.85 -0.22 -13.40
N GLY A 304 7.27 -0.02 -12.16
CA GLY A 304 8.40 -0.68 -11.57
C GLY A 304 7.99 -1.28 -10.25
#